data_2c219171b3a9b02d0ba816655c1ad5b0
#
_entry.id   2c219171b3a9b02d0ba816655c1ad5b0
#
_cell.length_a   1.000
_cell.length_b   1.000
_cell.length_c   1.000
_cell.angle_alpha   90.00
_cell.angle_beta   90.00
_cell.angle_gamma   90.00
#
_symmetry.space_group_name_H-M   'P 1'
#
loop_
_entity.id
_entity.type
_entity.pdbx_description
1 polymer ?
#
loop_
_entity_poly.entity_id
_entity_poly.type
_entity_poly.pdbx_seq_one_letter_code
_entity_poly.pdbx_strand_id
1 'polypeptide(L)'
;EDASKCDNASADYVLMFRKHGDNPVPIEHSEGLLFYAGERQIPADVLPYKGWQGKQIENRFSHWIWRQYASSVWDDVRMGRVLPFIDSKDPDDEKHVHPLQLDVIDRVVALRSNPGEVVFTPFMGVGSEVFSAVSYGRKGMGVELKTSYYRQAVLNLESVTSVESAENVGQATMFETA
;
A
#
# COMPACT_ATOMS: atom_id res chain seq x y z
N GLU A 1 16.25 -3.11 30.10
CA GLU A 1 15.28 -2.02 30.01
C GLU A 1 14.10 -2.31 30.94
N ASP A 2 13.62 -1.29 31.60
CA ASP A 2 12.48 -1.40 32.52
C ASP A 2 11.18 -1.32 31.72
N ALA A 3 10.53 -2.46 31.51
CA ALA A 3 9.28 -2.56 30.76
C ALA A 3 8.14 -1.71 31.35
N SER A 4 8.21 -1.35 32.63
CA SER A 4 7.21 -0.47 33.26
C SER A 4 7.26 0.98 32.76
N LYS A 5 8.33 1.36 32.05
CA LYS A 5 8.52 2.68 31.44
C LYS A 5 8.22 2.71 29.95
N CYS A 6 7.91 1.55 29.35
CA CYS A 6 7.49 1.48 27.96
C CYS A 6 5.99 1.67 27.89
N ASP A 7 5.54 2.64 27.12
CA ASP A 7 4.12 2.76 26.78
C ASP A 7 3.67 1.52 26.06
N ASN A 8 2.56 0.94 26.49
CA ASN A 8 1.93 -0.15 25.77
C ASN A 8 1.38 0.40 24.45
N ALA A 9 1.88 -0.13 23.34
CA ALA A 9 1.31 0.18 22.04
C ALA A 9 -0.16 -0.28 22.02
N SER A 10 -1.06 0.65 21.76
CA SER A 10 -2.46 0.33 21.48
C SER A 10 -2.60 -0.16 20.06
N ALA A 11 -3.55 -1.05 19.82
CA ALA A 11 -3.85 -1.47 18.46
C ALA A 11 -4.51 -0.32 17.69
N ASP A 12 -4.01 -0.06 16.47
CA ASP A 12 -4.68 0.82 15.52
C ASP A 12 -5.71 0.03 14.71
N TYR A 13 -6.76 0.70 14.28
CA TYR A 13 -7.86 0.08 13.55
C TYR A 13 -8.07 0.73 12.20
N VAL A 14 -8.12 -0.09 11.15
CA VAL A 14 -8.59 0.35 9.82
C VAL A 14 -10.07 0.05 9.72
N LEU A 15 -10.90 1.09 9.72
CA LEU A 15 -12.34 0.96 9.56
C LEU A 15 -12.70 1.08 8.08
N MET A 16 -13.32 0.03 7.53
CA MET A 16 -13.73 -0.01 6.14
C MET A 16 -15.24 0.09 6.01
N PHE A 17 -15.70 1.13 5.33
CA PHE A 17 -17.10 1.34 5.01
C PHE A 17 -17.34 1.14 3.52
N ARG A 18 -18.46 0.54 3.18
CA ARG A 18 -18.87 0.37 1.79
C ARG A 18 -20.15 1.17 1.54
N LYS A 19 -20.19 1.93 0.45
CA LYS A 19 -21.44 2.51 -0.02
C LYS A 19 -22.45 1.39 -0.30
N HIS A 20 -23.69 1.61 0.08
CA HIS A 20 -24.78 0.66 -0.18
C HIS A 20 -24.98 0.45 -1.70
N GLY A 21 -25.30 -0.76 -2.11
CA GLY A 21 -25.49 -1.17 -3.50
C GLY A 21 -24.57 -2.30 -3.92
N ASP A 22 -24.68 -2.71 -5.18
CA ASP A 22 -23.84 -3.75 -5.77
C ASP A 22 -22.48 -3.18 -6.20
N ASN A 23 -21.47 -4.03 -6.20
CA ASN A 23 -20.17 -3.74 -6.81
C ASN A 23 -20.08 -4.54 -8.12
N PRO A 24 -20.39 -3.91 -9.27
CA PRO A 24 -20.42 -4.63 -10.55
C PRO A 24 -19.03 -5.02 -11.06
N VAL A 25 -17.99 -4.36 -10.54
CA VAL A 25 -16.60 -4.62 -10.94
C VAL A 25 -15.85 -5.22 -9.74
N PRO A 26 -15.50 -6.51 -9.79
CA PRO A 26 -14.70 -7.12 -8.71
C PRO A 26 -13.31 -6.52 -8.66
N ILE A 27 -12.65 -6.61 -7.51
CA ILE A 27 -11.25 -6.23 -7.38
C ILE A 27 -10.40 -7.35 -7.99
N GLU A 28 -9.63 -7.00 -9.02
CA GLU A 28 -8.78 -7.91 -9.77
C GLU A 28 -7.37 -7.33 -9.94
N HIS A 29 -6.38 -8.21 -9.97
CA HIS A 29 -4.98 -7.86 -10.25
C HIS A 29 -4.46 -8.76 -11.38
N SER A 30 -3.55 -8.23 -12.20
CA SER A 30 -2.96 -8.97 -13.34
C SER A 30 -2.30 -10.28 -12.91
N GLU A 31 -1.72 -10.32 -11.73
CA GLU A 31 -1.08 -11.49 -11.13
C GLU A 31 -2.07 -12.40 -10.38
N GLY A 32 -3.35 -12.03 -10.37
CA GLY A 32 -4.39 -12.74 -9.64
C GLY A 32 -4.10 -12.82 -8.14
N LEU A 33 -4.34 -14.00 -7.56
CA LEU A 33 -4.15 -14.21 -6.12
C LEU A 33 -2.70 -13.94 -5.65
N LEU A 34 -1.71 -14.18 -6.52
CA LEU A 34 -0.29 -14.01 -6.16
C LEU A 34 0.06 -12.58 -5.77
N PHE A 35 -0.65 -11.60 -6.28
CA PHE A 35 -0.49 -10.20 -5.91
C PHE A 35 -0.53 -9.98 -4.38
N TYR A 36 -1.40 -10.70 -3.69
CA TYR A 36 -1.56 -10.57 -2.24
C TYR A 36 -0.44 -11.21 -1.41
N ALA A 37 0.52 -11.91 -2.04
CA ALA A 37 1.73 -12.35 -1.35
C ALA A 37 2.65 -11.16 -0.99
N GLY A 38 2.54 -10.04 -1.75
CA GLY A 38 3.42 -8.89 -1.59
C GLY A 38 4.87 -9.28 -1.77
N GLU A 39 5.73 -8.71 -0.95
CA GLU A 39 7.18 -9.00 -0.96
C GLU A 39 7.56 -10.29 -0.21
N ARG A 40 6.58 -11.02 0.33
CA ARG A 40 6.85 -12.18 1.18
C ARG A 40 7.20 -13.43 0.37
N GLN A 41 8.27 -14.10 0.80
CA GLN A 41 8.63 -15.40 0.26
C GLN A 41 7.60 -16.45 0.68
N ILE A 42 7.06 -17.18 -0.30
CA ILE A 42 6.11 -18.27 -0.05
C ILE A 42 6.82 -19.43 0.65
N PRO A 43 6.34 -19.87 1.83
CA PRO A 43 6.96 -20.98 2.55
C PRO A 43 6.95 -22.29 1.75
N ALA A 44 8.04 -23.06 1.91
CA ALA A 44 8.22 -24.31 1.15
C ALA A 44 7.12 -25.34 1.45
N ASP A 45 6.55 -25.34 2.65
CA ASP A 45 5.50 -26.28 3.06
C ASP A 45 4.12 -25.98 2.47
N VAL A 46 3.90 -24.80 1.91
CA VAL A 46 2.66 -24.45 1.20
C VAL A 46 2.77 -24.60 -0.32
N LEU A 47 3.98 -24.62 -0.88
CA LEU A 47 4.21 -24.79 -2.32
C LEU A 47 3.56 -26.04 -2.93
N PRO A 48 3.53 -27.22 -2.25
CA PRO A 48 2.85 -28.41 -2.80
C PRO A 48 1.35 -28.24 -3.04
N TYR A 49 0.73 -27.23 -2.43
CA TYR A 49 -0.68 -26.91 -2.61
C TYR A 49 -0.95 -25.92 -3.77
N LYS A 50 0.07 -25.49 -4.49
CA LYS A 50 -0.08 -24.68 -5.70
C LYS A 50 -0.78 -25.54 -6.77
N GLY A 51 -1.93 -25.04 -7.29
CA GLY A 51 -2.75 -25.81 -8.23
C GLY A 51 -3.60 -26.92 -7.58
N TRP A 52 -3.85 -26.83 -6.27
CA TRP A 52 -4.67 -27.78 -5.51
C TRP A 52 -6.02 -28.06 -6.17
N GLN A 53 -6.33 -29.35 -6.40
CA GLN A 53 -7.54 -29.81 -7.05
C GLN A 53 -8.61 -30.30 -6.07
N GLY A 54 -8.30 -30.34 -4.79
CA GLY A 54 -9.24 -30.70 -3.72
C GLY A 54 -10.17 -29.56 -3.32
N LYS A 55 -10.77 -29.68 -2.14
CA LYS A 55 -11.65 -28.62 -1.61
C LYS A 55 -10.87 -27.34 -1.36
N GLN A 56 -11.41 -26.21 -1.80
CA GLN A 56 -10.75 -24.91 -1.64
C GLN A 56 -10.46 -24.53 -0.18
N ILE A 57 -11.31 -24.98 0.76
CA ILE A 57 -11.08 -24.77 2.20
C ILE A 57 -9.80 -25.44 2.71
N GLU A 58 -9.27 -26.42 1.99
CA GLU A 58 -8.05 -27.17 2.31
C GLU A 58 -6.83 -26.62 1.56
N ASN A 59 -7.01 -25.65 0.65
CA ASN A 59 -5.95 -25.08 -0.16
C ASN A 59 -5.05 -24.15 0.67
N ARG A 60 -4.03 -24.73 1.31
CA ARG A 60 -3.08 -24.00 2.18
C ARG A 60 -2.32 -22.91 1.42
N PHE A 61 -2.04 -23.09 0.13
CA PHE A 61 -1.35 -22.11 -0.70
C PHE A 61 -2.19 -20.83 -0.87
N SER A 62 -3.45 -20.98 -1.32
CA SER A 62 -4.37 -19.83 -1.48
C SER A 62 -4.63 -19.13 -0.16
N HIS A 63 -4.83 -19.87 0.91
CA HIS A 63 -5.08 -19.30 2.23
C HIS A 63 -3.89 -18.54 2.76
N TRP A 64 -2.67 -19.05 2.58
CA TRP A 64 -1.47 -18.37 3.01
C TRP A 64 -1.33 -17.04 2.28
N ILE A 65 -1.43 -17.02 0.95
CA ILE A 65 -1.29 -15.81 0.13
C ILE A 65 -2.34 -14.78 0.52
N TRP A 66 -3.62 -15.17 0.55
CA TRP A 66 -4.70 -14.24 0.86
C TRP A 66 -4.55 -13.57 2.23
N ARG A 67 -4.09 -14.32 3.22
CA ARG A 67 -3.91 -13.82 4.59
C ARG A 67 -2.83 -12.76 4.73
N GLN A 68 -1.92 -12.60 3.78
CA GLN A 68 -0.90 -11.57 3.89
C GLN A 68 -1.53 -10.16 3.86
N TYR A 69 -2.61 -9.98 3.11
CA TYR A 69 -3.31 -8.70 2.99
C TYR A 69 -4.68 -8.72 3.68
N ALA A 70 -5.41 -9.81 3.59
CA ALA A 70 -6.78 -9.91 4.10
C ALA A 70 -6.89 -10.42 5.55
N SER A 71 -5.77 -10.56 6.27
CA SER A 71 -5.78 -10.86 7.71
C SER A 71 -6.49 -9.73 8.48
N SER A 72 -7.21 -10.09 9.53
CA SER A 72 -7.78 -9.12 10.46
C SER A 72 -6.74 -8.44 11.37
N VAL A 73 -5.54 -8.99 11.43
CA VAL A 73 -4.40 -8.44 12.17
C VAL A 73 -3.19 -8.39 11.25
N TRP A 74 -2.57 -7.24 11.17
CA TRP A 74 -1.31 -7.02 10.48
C TRP A 74 -0.21 -6.76 11.52
N ASP A 75 0.60 -7.76 11.77
CA ASP A 75 1.69 -7.75 12.76
C ASP A 75 3.08 -7.45 12.16
N ASP A 76 3.10 -7.19 10.86
CA ASP A 76 4.30 -7.01 10.05
C ASP A 76 4.42 -5.61 9.43
N VAL A 77 3.66 -4.64 9.93
CA VAL A 77 3.73 -3.25 9.47
C VAL A 77 5.09 -2.65 9.85
N ARG A 78 5.82 -2.19 8.85
CA ARG A 78 7.13 -1.56 9.03
C ARG A 78 6.95 -0.11 9.47
N MET A 79 7.19 0.18 10.74
CA MET A 79 6.99 1.51 11.33
C MET A 79 7.82 2.61 10.65
N GLY A 80 8.99 2.28 10.12
CA GLY A 80 9.85 3.21 9.40
C GLY A 80 9.55 3.38 7.92
N ARG A 81 8.61 2.60 7.34
CA ARG A 81 8.24 2.75 5.92
C ARG A 81 7.21 3.85 5.73
N VAL A 82 7.70 5.08 5.79
CA VAL A 82 6.93 6.32 5.63
C VAL A 82 7.58 7.21 4.59
N LEU A 83 6.81 8.13 3.99
CA LEU A 83 7.37 9.12 3.09
C LEU A 83 8.24 10.15 3.84
N PRO A 84 9.22 10.79 3.16
CA PRO A 84 9.95 11.93 3.69
C PRO A 84 9.00 13.05 4.11
N PHE A 85 9.20 13.60 5.31
CA PHE A 85 8.32 14.63 5.87
C PHE A 85 9.04 15.65 6.78
N ILE A 86 10.28 15.37 7.18
CA ILE A 86 10.99 16.16 8.19
C ILE A 86 11.17 17.60 7.73
N ASP A 87 11.56 17.80 6.47
CA ASP A 87 11.82 19.13 5.89
C ASP A 87 10.54 19.95 5.65
N SER A 88 9.38 19.32 5.76
CA SER A 88 8.08 20.00 5.61
C SER A 88 7.47 20.49 6.93
N LYS A 89 8.10 20.16 8.06
CA LYS A 89 7.63 20.61 9.38
C LYS A 89 8.00 22.05 9.62
N ASP A 90 7.02 22.83 10.09
CA ASP A 90 7.27 24.18 10.61
C ASP A 90 7.68 24.11 12.09
N PRO A 91 8.35 25.14 12.62
CA PRO A 91 8.78 25.17 14.02
C PRO A 91 7.63 25.00 15.04
N ASP A 92 6.42 25.42 14.66
CA ASP A 92 5.22 25.35 15.49
C ASP A 92 4.43 24.04 15.33
N ASP A 93 4.92 23.11 14.48
CA ASP A 93 4.25 21.82 14.28
C ASP A 93 4.34 20.95 15.53
N GLU A 94 3.30 20.18 15.77
CA GLU A 94 3.29 19.18 16.81
C GLU A 94 4.42 18.15 16.60
N LYS A 95 5.11 17.81 17.68
CA LYS A 95 6.26 16.88 17.64
C LYS A 95 5.90 15.48 17.16
N HIS A 96 4.63 15.11 17.22
CA HIS A 96 4.12 13.77 16.93
C HIS A 96 3.42 13.62 15.58
N VAL A 97 3.52 14.62 14.69
CA VAL A 97 2.98 14.49 13.34
C VAL A 97 3.87 13.58 12.52
N HIS A 98 3.36 12.41 12.17
CA HIS A 98 4.04 11.43 11.32
C HIS A 98 3.11 10.98 10.20
N PRO A 99 3.63 10.75 8.98
CA PRO A 99 2.86 10.10 7.93
C PRO A 99 2.43 8.69 8.34
N LEU A 100 1.28 8.23 7.83
CA LEU A 100 0.86 6.85 7.97
C LEU A 100 1.83 5.92 7.22
N GLN A 101 2.05 4.72 7.77
CA GLN A 101 2.91 3.72 7.16
C GLN A 101 2.38 3.28 5.79
N LEU A 102 3.26 3.25 4.81
CA LEU A 102 2.90 2.84 3.44
C LEU A 102 2.40 1.39 3.39
N ASP A 103 2.90 0.50 4.26
CA ASP A 103 2.41 -0.89 4.32
C ASP A 103 0.90 -0.99 4.59
N VAL A 104 0.36 -0.10 5.42
CA VAL A 104 -1.08 -0.04 5.71
C VAL A 104 -1.84 0.47 4.50
N ILE A 105 -1.37 1.56 3.91
CA ILE A 105 -2.02 2.22 2.76
C ILE A 105 -2.01 1.28 1.55
N ASP A 106 -0.87 0.68 1.23
CA ASP A 106 -0.69 -0.25 0.11
C ASP A 106 -1.68 -1.41 0.18
N ARG A 107 -1.86 -2.00 1.36
CA ARG A 107 -2.83 -3.09 1.57
C ARG A 107 -4.27 -2.64 1.37
N VAL A 108 -4.63 -1.46 1.86
CA VAL A 108 -5.98 -0.91 1.67
C VAL A 108 -6.24 -0.62 0.19
N VAL A 109 -5.29 0.02 -0.49
CA VAL A 109 -5.38 0.30 -1.94
C VAL A 109 -5.53 -1.00 -2.73
N ALA A 110 -4.70 -2.00 -2.45
CA ALA A 110 -4.74 -3.30 -3.10
C ALA A 110 -6.05 -4.06 -2.88
N LEU A 111 -6.58 -4.02 -1.66
CA LEU A 111 -7.80 -4.75 -1.30
C LEU A 111 -9.08 -4.05 -1.78
N ARG A 112 -9.05 -2.75 -2.10
CA ARG A 112 -10.27 -1.94 -2.25
C ARG A 112 -10.36 -1.14 -3.55
N SER A 113 -9.38 -1.27 -4.45
CA SER A 113 -9.40 -0.57 -5.73
C SER A 113 -8.78 -1.40 -6.85
N ASN A 114 -9.20 -1.11 -8.08
CA ASN A 114 -8.62 -1.65 -9.29
C ASN A 114 -7.59 -0.66 -9.90
N PRO A 115 -6.62 -1.12 -10.70
CA PRO A 115 -5.80 -0.23 -11.53
C PRO A 115 -6.67 0.72 -12.36
N GLY A 116 -6.24 1.99 -12.47
CA GLY A 116 -6.98 3.04 -13.17
C GLY A 116 -8.12 3.70 -12.39
N GLU A 117 -8.56 3.12 -11.26
CA GLU A 117 -9.55 3.75 -10.38
C GLU A 117 -8.96 4.91 -9.58
N VAL A 118 -9.83 5.74 -9.00
CA VAL A 118 -9.44 6.93 -8.22
C VAL A 118 -9.38 6.58 -6.74
N VAL A 119 -8.24 6.88 -6.12
CA VAL A 119 -8.07 6.91 -4.66
C VAL A 119 -8.04 8.36 -4.22
N PHE A 120 -8.94 8.75 -3.35
CA PHE A 120 -9.09 10.11 -2.85
C PHE A 120 -8.84 10.20 -1.36
N THR A 121 -8.04 11.18 -0.94
CA THR A 121 -7.85 11.54 0.46
C THR A 121 -8.18 13.02 0.71
N PRO A 122 -9.05 13.36 1.66
CA PRO A 122 -9.30 14.74 2.05
C PRO A 122 -8.22 15.32 2.98
N PHE A 123 -7.27 14.50 3.44
CA PHE A 123 -6.21 14.83 4.38
C PHE A 123 -4.87 14.31 3.87
N MET A 124 -4.40 14.87 2.75
CA MET A 124 -3.29 14.31 1.99
C MET A 124 -1.95 14.35 2.73
N GLY A 125 -1.73 15.34 3.60
CA GLY A 125 -0.44 15.50 4.28
C GLY A 125 0.72 15.58 3.29
N VAL A 126 1.73 14.77 3.50
CA VAL A 126 2.89 14.65 2.59
C VAL A 126 2.65 13.68 1.41
N GLY A 127 1.40 13.24 1.21
CA GLY A 127 0.96 12.53 0.01
C GLY A 127 1.00 11.02 0.07
N SER A 128 1.02 10.38 1.24
CA SER A 128 1.21 8.94 1.37
C SER A 128 0.16 8.11 0.62
N GLU A 129 -1.13 8.47 0.72
CA GLU A 129 -2.21 7.77 0.04
C GLU A 129 -2.17 7.97 -1.48
N VAL A 130 -1.83 9.19 -1.92
CA VAL A 130 -1.70 9.52 -3.35
C VAL A 130 -0.49 8.82 -3.94
N PHE A 131 0.63 8.79 -3.21
CA PHE A 131 1.84 8.07 -3.58
C PHE A 131 1.57 6.57 -3.77
N SER A 132 0.98 5.91 -2.78
CA SER A 132 0.59 4.50 -2.89
C SER A 132 -0.37 4.25 -4.05
N ALA A 133 -1.38 5.11 -4.22
CA ALA A 133 -2.31 4.98 -5.34
C ALA A 133 -1.59 4.97 -6.69
N VAL A 134 -0.71 5.94 -6.93
CA VAL A 134 0.06 6.04 -8.18
C VAL A 134 1.01 4.85 -8.33
N SER A 135 1.75 4.48 -7.29
CA SER A 135 2.66 3.33 -7.30
C SER A 135 1.98 2.00 -7.67
N TYR A 136 0.70 1.88 -7.43
CA TYR A 136 -0.11 0.72 -7.80
C TYR A 136 -0.97 0.94 -9.05
N GLY A 137 -0.66 1.94 -9.88
CA GLY A 137 -1.37 2.22 -11.13
C GLY A 137 -2.78 2.76 -10.97
N ARG A 138 -3.09 3.34 -9.81
CA ARG A 138 -4.35 4.07 -9.56
C ARG A 138 -4.16 5.56 -9.83
N LYS A 139 -5.25 6.30 -9.95
CA LYS A 139 -5.24 7.76 -9.98
C LYS A 139 -5.34 8.28 -8.56
N GLY A 140 -4.31 8.98 -8.09
CA GLY A 140 -4.34 9.59 -6.76
C GLY A 140 -4.92 11.00 -6.80
N MET A 141 -5.78 11.33 -5.83
CA MET A 141 -6.31 12.67 -5.64
C MET A 141 -6.29 13.01 -4.15
N GLY A 142 -5.81 14.21 -3.79
CA GLY A 142 -5.74 14.61 -2.41
C GLY A 142 -5.99 16.10 -2.20
N VAL A 143 -6.36 16.46 -0.98
CA VAL A 143 -6.49 17.84 -0.52
C VAL A 143 -5.58 18.04 0.68
N GLU A 144 -4.82 19.15 0.67
CA GLU A 144 -3.95 19.54 1.78
C GLU A 144 -4.01 21.05 1.95
N LEU A 145 -4.27 21.50 3.18
CA LEU A 145 -4.36 22.93 3.51
C LEU A 145 -3.00 23.56 3.79
N LYS A 146 -2.07 22.76 4.33
CA LYS A 146 -0.74 23.24 4.70
C LYS A 146 0.19 23.26 3.50
N THR A 147 0.61 24.44 3.09
CA THR A 147 1.44 24.63 1.88
C THR A 147 2.76 23.87 1.93
N SER A 148 3.42 23.78 3.11
CA SER A 148 4.67 23.05 3.26
C SER A 148 4.47 21.54 3.02
N TYR A 149 3.39 20.95 3.54
CA TYR A 149 3.04 19.55 3.31
C TYR A 149 2.65 19.29 1.86
N TYR A 150 1.88 20.18 1.25
CA TYR A 150 1.54 20.06 -0.16
C TYR A 150 2.79 20.05 -1.05
N ARG A 151 3.75 20.95 -0.81
CA ARG A 151 5.01 20.98 -1.55
C ARG A 151 5.80 19.68 -1.38
N GLN A 152 5.86 19.16 -0.17
CA GLN A 152 6.50 17.87 0.10
C GLN A 152 5.79 16.73 -0.61
N ALA A 153 4.46 16.73 -0.67
CA ALA A 153 3.68 15.74 -1.40
C ALA A 153 4.02 15.74 -2.89
N VAL A 154 4.17 16.91 -3.50
CA VAL A 154 4.59 17.03 -4.91
C VAL A 154 5.97 16.39 -5.12
N LEU A 155 6.95 16.72 -4.27
CA LEU A 155 8.30 16.13 -4.35
C LEU A 155 8.28 14.60 -4.20
N ASN A 156 7.48 14.11 -3.25
CA ASN A 156 7.33 12.67 -3.04
C ASN A 156 6.72 11.97 -4.26
N LEU A 157 5.75 12.60 -4.94
CA LEU A 157 5.11 12.06 -6.14
C LEU A 157 6.03 12.07 -7.37
N GLU A 158 6.89 13.06 -7.52
CA GLU A 158 7.87 13.10 -8.59
C GLU A 158 8.80 11.88 -8.58
N SER A 159 9.07 11.31 -7.41
CA SER A 159 9.89 10.10 -7.29
C SER A 159 9.23 8.86 -7.88
N VAL A 160 7.90 8.73 -7.83
CA VAL A 160 7.17 7.61 -8.45
C VAL A 160 7.16 7.74 -9.97
N THR A 161 6.82 8.92 -10.47
CA THR A 161 6.71 9.15 -11.91
C THR A 161 8.04 9.04 -12.63
N SER A 162 9.15 9.34 -11.97
CA SER A 162 10.50 9.18 -12.53
C SER A 162 10.91 7.72 -12.67
N VAL A 163 10.49 6.85 -11.76
CA VAL A 163 10.76 5.39 -11.82
C VAL A 163 9.99 4.76 -12.98
N GLU A 164 8.70 5.05 -13.12
CA GLU A 164 7.90 4.55 -14.25
C GLU A 164 8.45 5.01 -15.61
N SER A 165 8.95 6.25 -15.70
CA SER A 165 9.58 6.76 -16.91
C SER A 165 10.86 6.01 -17.27
N ALA A 166 11.67 5.65 -16.28
CA ALA A 166 12.91 4.89 -16.46
C ALA A 166 12.64 3.44 -16.87
N GLU A 167 11.63 2.80 -16.29
CA GLU A 167 11.24 1.43 -16.66
C GLU A 167 10.66 1.37 -18.09
N ASN A 168 9.83 2.33 -18.48
CA ASN A 168 9.30 2.41 -19.84
C ASN A 168 10.38 2.67 -20.90
N VAL A 169 11.38 3.48 -20.60
CA VAL A 169 12.54 3.70 -21.49
C VAL A 169 13.39 2.43 -21.58
N GLY A 170 13.60 1.71 -20.49
CA GLY A 170 14.32 0.43 -20.47
C GLY A 170 13.63 -0.67 -21.28
N GLN A 171 12.31 -0.73 -21.27
CA GLN A 171 11.53 -1.67 -22.08
C GLN A 171 11.56 -1.32 -23.58
N ALA A 172 11.45 -0.04 -23.94
CA ALA A 172 11.52 0.39 -25.33
C ALA A 172 12.85 0.03 -26.00
N THR A 173 13.97 0.15 -25.27
CA THR A 173 15.31 -0.20 -25.81
C THR A 173 15.54 -1.70 -25.96
N MET A 174 14.77 -2.57 -25.29
CA MET A 174 14.86 -4.02 -25.47
C MET A 174 14.15 -4.53 -26.72
N PHE A 175 13.22 -3.77 -27.30
CA PHE A 175 12.48 -4.17 -28.50
C PHE A 175 13.10 -3.64 -29.81
N GLU A 176 14.07 -2.73 -29.75
CA GLU A 176 14.76 -2.20 -30.94
C GLU A 176 16.01 -3.00 -31.40
N THR A 177 16.35 -4.08 -30.68
CA THR A 177 17.51 -4.93 -30.99
C THR A 177 17.16 -6.38 -31.35
N ALA A 178 16.04 -6.62 -32.02
CA ALA A 178 15.68 -7.92 -32.56
C ALA A 178 15.50 -7.88 -34.07
#